data_b29a4d47e7fa43ea1c4363956014ec8c
#
_entry.id   b29a4d47e7fa43ea1c4363956014ec8c
#
_cell.length_a   1.000
_cell.length_b   1.000
_cell.length_c   1.000
_cell.angle_alpha   90.00
_cell.angle_beta   90.00
_cell.angle_gamma   90.00
#
_symmetry.space_group_name_H-M   'P 1'
#
loop_
_entity.id
_entity.type
_entity.pdbx_description
1 polymer ?
#
loop_
_entity_poly.entity_id
_entity_poly.type
_entity_poly.pdbx_seq_one_letter_code
_entity_poly.pdbx_strand_id
1 'polypeptide(L)'
;MSDKRWGSAELFPTDLPVGPDTMIGRADDVDAIAQALAGGGHVVVAGPRRTGKTSVCDAALAACAAAGCYTAAVDLFHMADAADLAEALTVQALANRPVLARAIHTAGSVPGRLLEALSVAATYRARADLGEDLEITITPHLAQADPARALRTALELLERIAAADDRRLVVFLDEFQEIAGGLFGKPGVATRQLRATLQRSPHVSVLFAGSMEHLMRDLFAPRERALSQFGAFHELRPIPAADWRAGIRARLALDRCTIEDSALERLVELGEGHPRATMLLAQQAHLIARAELRRRLDGAIVAAALVAAMRAERLKHEQTLERIRSISRYAQRLAQRVATGARLYEGIAPQNARRALRGLRDAGIVDQTGRRGGWIVLDPLLRRYLAELPLVR
;
A
#
# COMPACT_ATOMS: atom_id res chain seq x y z
N MET A 1 -9.74 -35.93 0.26
CA MET A 1 -9.15 -34.74 -0.40
C MET A 1 -10.28 -34.02 -1.13
N SER A 2 -10.57 -32.79 -0.75
CA SER A 2 -11.70 -32.01 -1.28
C SER A 2 -11.55 -31.84 -2.80
N ASP A 3 -12.61 -32.14 -3.54
CA ASP A 3 -12.69 -31.98 -5.01
C ASP A 3 -12.98 -30.50 -5.37
N LYS A 4 -12.38 -29.58 -4.61
CA LYS A 4 -12.52 -28.13 -4.82
C LYS A 4 -11.87 -27.74 -6.14
N ARG A 5 -12.67 -27.25 -7.08
CA ARG A 5 -12.16 -26.59 -8.29
C ARG A 5 -11.85 -25.13 -7.96
N TRP A 6 -10.61 -24.75 -8.14
CA TRP A 6 -10.17 -23.38 -7.88
C TRP A 6 -10.51 -22.45 -9.06
N GLY A 7 -11.07 -21.29 -8.76
CA GLY A 7 -11.24 -20.23 -9.75
C GLY A 7 -9.91 -19.58 -10.10
N SER A 8 -9.77 -19.08 -11.34
CA SER A 8 -8.53 -18.41 -11.77
C SER A 8 -8.22 -17.17 -10.93
N ALA A 9 -9.25 -16.43 -10.49
CA ALA A 9 -9.10 -15.28 -9.60
C ALA A 9 -8.75 -15.67 -8.16
N GLU A 10 -9.15 -16.86 -7.70
CA GLU A 10 -8.74 -17.38 -6.38
C GLU A 10 -7.26 -17.79 -6.39
N LEU A 11 -6.80 -18.42 -7.48
CA LEU A 11 -5.40 -18.82 -7.63
C LEU A 11 -4.48 -17.62 -7.85
N PHE A 12 -4.90 -16.66 -8.64
CA PHE A 12 -4.11 -15.50 -9.04
C PHE A 12 -4.92 -14.21 -8.86
N PRO A 13 -5.11 -13.74 -7.62
CA PRO A 13 -5.86 -12.50 -7.34
C PRO A 13 -5.11 -11.28 -7.87
N THR A 14 -5.86 -10.33 -8.46
CA THR A 14 -5.31 -9.13 -9.11
C THR A 14 -5.85 -7.82 -8.56
N ASP A 15 -7.04 -7.85 -7.92
CA ASP A 15 -7.79 -6.64 -7.58
C ASP A 15 -7.86 -6.38 -6.06
N LEU A 16 -7.53 -7.37 -5.24
CA LEU A 16 -7.52 -7.26 -3.78
C LEU A 16 -6.11 -7.55 -3.23
N PRO A 17 -5.76 -6.98 -2.06
CA PRO A 17 -4.58 -7.39 -1.33
C PRO A 17 -4.58 -8.90 -1.09
N VAL A 18 -3.43 -9.53 -1.18
CA VAL A 18 -3.26 -10.96 -0.94
C VAL A 18 -2.86 -11.21 0.50
N GLY A 19 -3.46 -12.22 1.13
CA GLY A 19 -3.06 -12.63 2.47
C GLY A 19 -1.68 -13.29 2.52
N PRO A 20 -1.09 -13.43 3.72
CA PRO A 20 0.26 -13.97 3.90
C PRO A 20 0.44 -15.36 3.27
N ASP A 21 -0.53 -16.26 3.41
CA ASP A 21 -0.49 -17.62 2.89
C ASP A 21 -0.51 -17.70 1.35
N THR A 22 -0.96 -16.63 0.70
CA THR A 22 -1.08 -16.54 -0.74
C THR A 22 -0.08 -15.56 -1.37
N MET A 23 0.85 -15.03 -0.60
CA MET A 23 1.86 -14.10 -1.06
C MET A 23 3.04 -14.85 -1.71
N ILE A 24 3.58 -14.34 -2.81
CA ILE A 24 4.73 -14.93 -3.50
C ILE A 24 5.95 -14.04 -3.28
N GLY A 25 7.07 -14.62 -2.81
CA GLY A 25 8.39 -14.00 -2.78
C GLY A 25 8.49 -12.74 -1.92
N ARG A 26 7.76 -12.67 -0.79
CA ARG A 26 7.73 -11.51 0.09
C ARG A 26 7.93 -11.87 1.58
N ALA A 27 8.25 -13.11 1.89
CA ALA A 27 8.41 -13.55 3.27
C ALA A 27 9.49 -12.74 4.00
N ASP A 28 10.65 -12.56 3.38
CA ASP A 28 11.78 -11.82 3.96
C ASP A 28 11.41 -10.33 4.18
N ASP A 29 10.64 -9.71 3.26
CA ASP A 29 10.16 -8.34 3.41
C ASP A 29 9.22 -8.23 4.61
N VAL A 30 8.27 -9.16 4.74
CA VAL A 30 7.30 -9.23 5.86
C VAL A 30 8.02 -9.40 7.19
N ASP A 31 8.96 -10.35 7.26
CA ASP A 31 9.72 -10.65 8.48
C ASP A 31 10.58 -9.47 8.92
N ALA A 32 11.30 -8.84 7.98
CA ALA A 32 12.15 -7.69 8.26
C ALA A 32 11.33 -6.49 8.79
N ILE A 33 10.17 -6.21 8.17
CA ILE A 33 9.28 -5.13 8.61
C ILE A 33 8.71 -5.46 9.99
N ALA A 34 8.17 -6.67 10.19
CA ALA A 34 7.56 -7.07 11.46
C ALA A 34 8.57 -7.04 12.62
N GLN A 35 9.80 -7.54 12.41
CA GLN A 35 10.88 -7.49 13.42
C GLN A 35 11.25 -6.05 13.78
N ALA A 36 11.39 -5.16 12.78
CA ALA A 36 11.70 -3.76 13.04
C ALA A 36 10.61 -3.06 13.87
N LEU A 37 9.34 -3.32 13.54
CA LEU A 37 8.18 -2.74 14.23
C LEU A 37 8.04 -3.30 15.66
N ALA A 38 8.15 -4.61 15.84
CA ALA A 38 8.10 -5.25 17.15
C ALA A 38 9.27 -4.80 18.05
N GLY A 39 10.42 -4.50 17.46
CA GLY A 39 11.60 -3.95 18.14
C GLY A 39 11.48 -2.46 18.52
N GLY A 40 10.38 -1.76 18.18
CA GLY A 40 10.18 -0.35 18.52
C GLY A 40 10.60 0.63 17.44
N GLY A 41 11.01 0.15 16.28
CA GLY A 41 11.35 1.00 15.14
C GLY A 41 10.11 1.51 14.40
N HIS A 42 10.31 2.53 13.57
CA HIS A 42 9.32 2.96 12.57
C HIS A 42 9.83 2.55 11.19
N VAL A 43 8.92 2.16 10.30
CA VAL A 43 9.26 1.69 8.95
C VAL A 43 8.49 2.49 7.90
N VAL A 44 9.16 2.82 6.80
CA VAL A 44 8.58 3.50 5.65
C VAL A 44 8.67 2.57 4.44
N VAL A 45 7.54 2.07 3.97
CA VAL A 45 7.45 1.26 2.75
C VAL A 45 6.99 2.15 1.59
N ALA A 46 7.92 2.50 0.73
CA ALA A 46 7.65 3.31 -0.44
C ALA A 46 7.87 2.49 -1.72
N GLY A 47 7.15 2.82 -2.76
CA GLY A 47 7.30 2.16 -4.06
C GLY A 47 6.09 2.40 -4.97
N PRO A 48 6.18 2.04 -6.25
CA PRO A 48 5.12 2.26 -7.23
C PRO A 48 3.79 1.62 -6.83
N ARG A 49 2.71 2.10 -7.43
CA ARG A 49 1.39 1.45 -7.29
C ARG A 49 1.43 0.01 -7.78
N ARG A 50 0.65 -0.88 -7.15
CA ARG A 50 0.47 -2.29 -7.55
C ARG A 50 1.73 -3.17 -7.40
N THR A 51 2.69 -2.75 -6.58
CA THR A 51 3.86 -3.56 -6.22
C THR A 51 3.64 -4.46 -4.99
N GLY A 52 2.42 -4.46 -4.43
CA GLY A 52 2.05 -5.31 -3.30
C GLY A 52 2.37 -4.70 -1.93
N LYS A 53 2.54 -3.35 -1.83
CA LYS A 53 2.83 -2.67 -0.55
C LYS A 53 1.81 -3.00 0.53
N THR A 54 0.53 -2.71 0.27
CA THR A 54 -0.55 -2.96 1.23
C THR A 54 -0.55 -4.41 1.69
N SER A 55 -0.42 -5.38 0.74
CA SER A 55 -0.36 -6.80 1.09
C SER A 55 0.81 -7.15 2.02
N VAL A 56 2.01 -6.61 1.76
CA VAL A 56 3.19 -6.83 2.62
C VAL A 56 3.01 -6.17 3.97
N CYS A 57 2.47 -4.94 4.01
CA CYS A 57 2.22 -4.21 5.24
C CYS A 57 1.15 -4.90 6.10
N ASP A 58 0.05 -5.37 5.50
CA ASP A 58 -0.99 -6.13 6.19
C ASP A 58 -0.45 -7.46 6.75
N ALA A 59 0.39 -8.16 5.99
CA ALA A 59 1.04 -9.38 6.46
C ALA A 59 2.02 -9.11 7.62
N ALA A 60 2.80 -8.04 7.54
CA ALA A 60 3.70 -7.64 8.62
C ALA A 60 2.91 -7.22 9.88
N LEU A 61 1.78 -6.53 9.70
CA LEU A 61 0.88 -6.18 10.80
C LEU A 61 0.28 -7.42 11.45
N ALA A 62 -0.16 -8.40 10.64
CA ALA A 62 -0.66 -9.69 11.13
C ALA A 62 0.43 -10.47 11.90
N ALA A 63 1.68 -10.45 11.42
CA ALA A 63 2.82 -11.06 12.11
C ALA A 63 3.09 -10.36 13.46
N CYS A 64 3.01 -9.03 13.53
CA CYS A 64 3.11 -8.28 14.78
C CYS A 64 1.98 -8.66 15.75
N ALA A 65 0.73 -8.78 15.25
CA ALA A 65 -0.40 -9.20 16.07
C ALA A 65 -0.21 -10.62 16.63
N ALA A 66 0.27 -11.56 15.81
CA ALA A 66 0.60 -12.92 16.23
C ALA A 66 1.73 -12.95 17.28
N ALA A 67 2.65 -12.00 17.25
CA ALA A 67 3.69 -11.81 18.26
C ALA A 67 3.19 -11.09 19.54
N GLY A 68 1.89 -10.78 19.64
CA GLY A 68 1.27 -10.17 20.81
C GLY A 68 1.22 -8.65 20.83
N CYS A 69 1.60 -7.99 19.74
CA CYS A 69 1.42 -6.55 19.58
C CYS A 69 -0.07 -6.19 19.40
N TYR A 70 -0.46 -5.02 19.84
CA TYR A 70 -1.68 -4.37 19.39
C TYR A 70 -1.47 -3.79 18.01
N THR A 71 -2.54 -3.73 17.20
CA THR A 71 -2.46 -3.23 15.83
C THR A 71 -3.58 -2.25 15.52
N ALA A 72 -3.28 -1.22 14.73
CA ALA A 72 -4.24 -0.29 14.18
C ALA A 72 -3.87 0.02 12.73
N ALA A 73 -4.82 -0.08 11.80
CA ALA A 73 -4.60 0.18 10.39
C ALA A 73 -5.56 1.26 9.88
N VAL A 74 -5.03 2.29 9.22
CA VAL A 74 -5.82 3.38 8.65
C VAL A 74 -5.30 3.72 7.25
N ASP A 75 -6.22 3.82 6.29
CA ASP A 75 -5.95 4.31 4.94
C ASP A 75 -6.30 5.80 4.86
N LEU A 76 -5.28 6.63 4.66
CA LEU A 76 -5.44 8.09 4.62
C LEU A 76 -6.20 8.60 3.39
N PHE A 77 -6.28 7.80 2.33
CA PHE A 77 -7.04 8.17 1.14
C PHE A 77 -8.53 8.38 1.41
N HIS A 78 -9.06 7.70 2.42
CA HIS A 78 -10.48 7.78 2.82
C HIS A 78 -10.74 8.81 3.92
N MET A 79 -9.72 9.52 4.40
CA MET A 79 -9.86 10.51 5.47
C MET A 79 -10.18 11.89 4.90
N ALA A 80 -11.19 12.55 5.46
CA ALA A 80 -11.55 13.92 5.06
C ALA A 80 -10.62 14.96 5.70
N ASP A 81 -10.21 14.74 6.96
CA ASP A 81 -9.34 15.65 7.70
C ASP A 81 -8.57 14.94 8.84
N ALA A 82 -7.86 15.73 9.65
CA ALA A 82 -7.11 15.21 10.79
C ALA A 82 -8.01 14.72 11.94
N ALA A 83 -9.26 15.14 12.01
CA ALA A 83 -10.20 14.65 13.02
C ALA A 83 -10.69 13.25 12.66
N ASP A 84 -11.01 12.99 11.38
CA ASP A 84 -11.34 11.65 10.89
C ASP A 84 -10.19 10.67 11.15
N LEU A 85 -8.94 11.10 10.87
CA LEU A 85 -7.76 10.28 11.16
C LEU A 85 -7.64 9.98 12.67
N ALA A 86 -7.86 10.98 13.52
CA ALA A 86 -7.80 10.82 14.98
C ALA A 86 -8.87 9.85 15.48
N GLU A 87 -10.08 9.93 14.93
CA GLU A 87 -11.18 9.02 15.23
C GLU A 87 -10.85 7.59 14.78
N ALA A 88 -10.44 7.40 13.53
CA ALA A 88 -10.10 6.09 13.00
C ALA A 88 -8.98 5.41 13.82
N LEU A 89 -7.92 6.13 14.15
CA LEU A 89 -6.84 5.64 15.01
C LEU A 89 -7.35 5.21 16.39
N THR A 90 -8.22 5.99 16.97
CA THR A 90 -8.81 5.72 18.28
C THR A 90 -9.66 4.47 18.27
N VAL A 91 -10.57 4.35 17.29
CA VAL A 91 -11.44 3.15 17.12
C VAL A 91 -10.60 1.90 16.95
N GLN A 92 -9.61 1.94 16.06
CA GLN A 92 -8.73 0.81 15.79
C GLN A 92 -7.91 0.39 17.03
N ALA A 93 -7.38 1.35 17.78
CA ALA A 93 -6.62 1.05 19.00
C ALA A 93 -7.48 0.40 20.09
N LEU A 94 -8.69 0.92 20.30
CA LEU A 94 -9.64 0.39 21.28
C LEU A 94 -10.16 -1.00 20.89
N ALA A 95 -10.23 -1.34 19.60
CA ALA A 95 -10.62 -2.66 19.13
C ALA A 95 -9.68 -3.78 19.60
N ASN A 96 -8.45 -3.47 19.99
CA ASN A 96 -7.52 -4.45 20.56
C ASN A 96 -7.90 -4.89 21.99
N ARG A 97 -8.82 -4.19 22.66
CA ARG A 97 -9.31 -4.54 24.00
C ARG A 97 -10.70 -5.17 23.92
N PRO A 98 -10.86 -6.49 24.20
CA PRO A 98 -12.13 -7.20 23.96
C PRO A 98 -13.35 -6.63 24.70
N VAL A 99 -13.17 -6.08 25.89
CA VAL A 99 -14.25 -5.49 26.68
C VAL A 99 -14.71 -4.16 26.06
N LEU A 100 -13.75 -3.31 25.65
CA LEU A 100 -14.03 -2.03 24.99
C LEU A 100 -14.51 -2.22 23.54
N ALA A 101 -13.99 -3.22 22.82
CA ALA A 101 -14.46 -3.57 21.48
C ALA A 101 -15.95 -3.96 21.49
N ARG A 102 -16.42 -4.70 22.49
CA ARG A 102 -17.85 -5.01 22.66
C ARG A 102 -18.69 -3.75 22.94
N ALA A 103 -18.22 -2.86 23.78
CA ALA A 103 -18.92 -1.60 24.08
C ALA A 103 -19.04 -0.70 22.84
N ILE A 104 -18.00 -0.61 22.03
CA ILE A 104 -18.01 0.12 20.75
C ILE A 104 -18.99 -0.51 19.75
N HIS A 105 -19.02 -1.83 19.65
CA HIS A 105 -19.92 -2.55 18.73
C HIS A 105 -21.39 -2.42 19.14
N THR A 106 -21.68 -2.37 20.44
CA THR A 106 -23.04 -2.25 20.99
C THR A 106 -23.58 -0.81 20.89
N ALA A 107 -22.70 0.19 20.94
CA ALA A 107 -23.10 1.61 20.89
C ALA A 107 -23.43 2.14 19.50
N GLY A 108 -23.17 1.37 18.43
CA GLY A 108 -23.43 1.73 17.03
C GLY A 108 -22.90 3.10 16.66
N SER A 109 -21.92 3.21 15.79
CA SER A 109 -21.33 4.42 15.19
C SER A 109 -21.25 5.65 16.11
N VAL A 110 -20.07 5.92 16.63
CA VAL A 110 -19.87 7.06 17.54
C VAL A 110 -18.70 7.92 17.01
N PRO A 111 -18.92 8.77 15.99
CA PRO A 111 -17.95 9.80 15.65
C PRO A 111 -17.67 10.73 16.81
N GLY A 112 -17.28 11.82 16.87
CA GLY A 112 -17.12 12.88 17.86
C GLY A 112 -17.19 12.56 19.37
N ARG A 113 -17.89 11.53 19.75
CA ARG A 113 -18.09 11.11 21.13
C ARG A 113 -16.93 10.31 21.72
N LEU A 114 -16.11 9.66 20.87
CA LEU A 114 -15.00 8.82 21.34
C LEU A 114 -13.80 9.66 21.82
N LEU A 115 -13.56 10.81 21.21
CA LEU A 115 -12.49 11.72 21.62
C LEU A 115 -12.71 12.33 23.02
N GLU A 116 -13.96 12.49 23.46
CA GLU A 116 -14.27 12.91 24.84
C GLU A 116 -14.17 11.75 25.85
N ALA A 117 -14.55 10.54 25.47
CA ALA A 117 -14.29 9.37 26.30
C ALA A 117 -12.79 9.23 26.64
N LEU A 118 -11.90 9.82 25.83
CA LEU A 118 -10.46 9.81 26.02
C LEU A 118 -9.97 10.80 27.09
N SER A 119 -10.65 11.91 27.32
CA SER A 119 -10.40 12.77 28.47
C SER A 119 -10.91 12.09 29.78
N VAL A 120 -11.95 11.26 29.64
CA VAL A 120 -12.53 10.45 30.72
C VAL A 120 -11.68 9.20 31.00
N ALA A 121 -10.87 8.68 30.04
CA ALA A 121 -9.97 7.57 30.30
C ALA A 121 -8.90 7.87 31.37
N ALA A 122 -8.57 9.14 31.60
CA ALA A 122 -7.74 9.55 32.74
C ALA A 122 -8.49 9.36 34.08
N THR A 123 -9.80 9.52 34.07
CA THR A 123 -10.68 9.31 35.24
C THR A 123 -11.02 7.81 35.43
N TYR A 124 -10.88 7.01 34.37
CA TYR A 124 -11.18 5.58 34.32
C TYR A 124 -10.22 4.72 35.18
N ARG A 125 -8.96 5.11 35.29
CA ARG A 125 -8.00 4.42 36.15
C ARG A 125 -8.41 4.38 37.61
N ALA A 126 -9.14 5.39 38.04
CA ALA A 126 -9.62 5.49 39.40
C ALA A 126 -10.87 4.61 39.67
N ARG A 127 -11.61 4.20 38.63
CA ARG A 127 -12.85 3.42 38.75
C ARG A 127 -12.72 1.97 38.32
N ALA A 128 -11.79 1.62 37.45
CA ALA A 128 -11.54 0.23 37.06
C ALA A 128 -11.09 -0.65 38.26
N ASP A 129 -10.50 -0.05 39.29
CA ASP A 129 -10.18 -0.71 40.56
C ASP A 129 -11.40 -0.99 41.44
N LEU A 130 -12.59 -0.50 41.10
CA LEU A 130 -13.80 -0.59 41.89
C LEU A 130 -14.88 -1.52 41.31
N GLY A 131 -14.66 -2.15 40.16
CA GLY A 131 -15.52 -3.24 39.64
C GLY A 131 -16.97 -2.88 39.26
N GLU A 132 -17.25 -1.62 38.97
CA GLU A 132 -18.59 -1.17 38.57
C GLU A 132 -18.76 -1.09 37.05
N ASP A 133 -19.95 -1.53 36.56
CA ASP A 133 -20.36 -1.40 35.15
C ASP A 133 -20.38 0.07 34.71
N LEU A 134 -19.72 0.35 33.61
CA LEU A 134 -19.45 1.70 33.13
C LEU A 134 -20.47 2.13 32.09
N GLU A 135 -21.30 3.10 32.44
CA GLU A 135 -22.12 3.85 31.50
C GLU A 135 -21.30 5.06 30.97
N ILE A 136 -20.86 4.96 29.71
CA ILE A 136 -20.08 6.04 29.09
C ILE A 136 -21.03 7.04 28.46
N THR A 137 -21.30 8.15 29.14
CA THR A 137 -22.02 9.30 28.55
C THR A 137 -21.02 10.22 27.86
N ILE A 138 -21.19 10.43 26.57
CA ILE A 138 -20.26 11.13 25.71
C ILE A 138 -20.91 12.42 25.19
N THR A 139 -20.31 13.58 25.44
CA THR A 139 -20.81 14.89 25.04
C THR A 139 -20.09 15.44 23.78
N PRO A 140 -20.81 16.07 22.83
CA PRO A 140 -20.30 16.24 21.44
C PRO A 140 -19.43 17.49 21.19
N HIS A 141 -18.66 18.01 22.12
CA HIS A 141 -18.06 19.36 22.01
C HIS A 141 -16.64 19.42 21.40
N LEU A 142 -15.97 18.29 21.16
CA LEU A 142 -14.60 18.29 20.62
C LEU A 142 -14.52 18.21 19.09
N ALA A 143 -15.59 17.86 18.40
CA ALA A 143 -15.61 17.79 16.92
C ALA A 143 -15.46 19.17 16.23
N GLN A 144 -15.57 20.27 16.96
CA GLN A 144 -15.33 21.65 16.47
C GLN A 144 -14.00 22.24 16.93
N ALA A 145 -13.23 21.52 17.75
CA ALA A 145 -11.92 21.97 18.20
C ALA A 145 -10.83 21.61 17.17
N ASP A 146 -9.79 22.42 17.10
CA ASP A 146 -8.62 22.32 16.23
C ASP A 146 -8.27 20.86 15.84
N PRO A 147 -8.37 20.45 14.54
CA PRO A 147 -8.07 19.10 14.06
C PRO A 147 -6.68 18.59 14.44
N ALA A 148 -5.69 19.50 14.53
CA ALA A 148 -4.33 19.16 14.97
C ALA A 148 -4.28 18.73 16.44
N ARG A 149 -5.13 19.31 17.28
CA ARG A 149 -5.27 18.93 18.71
C ARG A 149 -5.92 17.53 18.81
N ALA A 150 -6.96 17.28 18.01
CA ALA A 150 -7.61 15.97 17.96
C ALA A 150 -6.63 14.84 17.61
N LEU A 151 -5.84 15.03 16.56
CA LEU A 151 -4.81 14.06 16.14
C LEU A 151 -3.77 13.82 17.26
N ARG A 152 -3.30 14.89 17.91
CA ARG A 152 -2.37 14.75 19.04
C ARG A 152 -2.98 13.94 20.18
N THR A 153 -4.20 14.22 20.57
CA THR A 153 -4.91 13.52 21.65
C THR A 153 -5.08 12.03 21.32
N ALA A 154 -5.44 11.71 20.07
CA ALA A 154 -5.55 10.33 19.62
C ALA A 154 -4.20 9.60 19.73
N LEU A 155 -3.10 10.19 19.23
CA LEU A 155 -1.77 9.60 19.31
C LEU A 155 -1.28 9.41 20.76
N GLU A 156 -1.55 10.35 21.66
CA GLU A 156 -1.25 10.23 23.09
C GLU A 156 -2.06 9.11 23.76
N LEU A 157 -3.28 8.84 23.25
CA LEU A 157 -4.06 7.72 23.72
C LEU A 157 -3.46 6.38 23.28
N LEU A 158 -3.01 6.26 22.02
CA LEU A 158 -2.36 5.05 21.54
C LEU A 158 -1.24 4.62 22.50
N GLU A 159 -0.39 5.57 22.89
CA GLU A 159 0.67 5.35 23.86
C GLU A 159 0.14 4.92 25.24
N ARG A 160 -0.91 5.59 25.75
CA ARG A 160 -1.50 5.22 27.05
C ARG A 160 -2.11 3.83 27.06
N ILE A 161 -2.78 3.42 25.96
CA ILE A 161 -3.32 2.06 25.81
C ILE A 161 -2.18 1.04 25.82
N ALA A 162 -1.16 1.28 25.01
CA ALA A 162 -0.01 0.39 24.88
C ALA A 162 0.76 0.25 26.20
N ALA A 163 1.08 1.36 26.85
CA ALA A 163 1.80 1.40 28.12
C ALA A 163 0.98 0.77 29.28
N ALA A 164 -0.34 0.96 29.31
CA ALA A 164 -1.17 0.40 30.38
C ALA A 164 -1.21 -1.14 30.34
N ASP A 165 -1.08 -1.72 29.17
CA ASP A 165 -1.13 -3.17 28.98
C ASP A 165 0.28 -3.79 28.80
N ASP A 166 1.33 -2.96 28.92
CA ASP A 166 2.74 -3.33 28.66
C ASP A 166 2.91 -4.07 27.33
N ARG A 167 2.26 -3.53 26.29
CA ARG A 167 2.26 -4.08 24.93
C ARG A 167 2.65 -3.02 23.92
N ARG A 168 3.39 -3.45 22.91
CA ARG A 168 3.63 -2.60 21.75
C ARG A 168 2.35 -2.44 20.92
N LEU A 169 2.10 -1.23 20.43
CA LEU A 169 1.04 -0.94 19.49
C LEU A 169 1.68 -0.53 18.15
N VAL A 170 1.37 -1.26 17.10
CA VAL A 170 1.83 -0.99 15.73
C VAL A 170 0.71 -0.31 14.96
N VAL A 171 0.98 0.90 14.50
CA VAL A 171 0.06 1.70 13.68
C VAL A 171 0.50 1.57 12.22
N PHE A 172 -0.40 1.13 11.35
CA PHE A 172 -0.21 1.13 9.90
C PHE A 172 -0.98 2.30 9.28
N LEU A 173 -0.27 3.19 8.58
CA LEU A 173 -0.81 4.33 7.85
C LEU A 173 -0.56 4.12 6.36
N ASP A 174 -1.61 3.67 5.64
CA ASP A 174 -1.54 3.50 4.18
C ASP A 174 -1.83 4.81 3.46
N GLU A 175 -1.36 4.91 2.21
CA GLU A 175 -1.41 6.10 1.35
C GLU A 175 -0.96 7.39 2.09
N PHE A 176 0.11 7.26 2.90
CA PHE A 176 0.57 8.29 3.82
C PHE A 176 0.95 9.61 3.15
N GLN A 177 1.24 9.62 1.84
CA GLN A 177 1.50 10.87 1.11
C GLN A 177 0.29 11.83 1.13
N GLU A 178 -0.93 11.34 1.38
CA GLU A 178 -2.13 12.18 1.49
C GLU A 178 -2.05 13.17 2.66
N ILE A 179 -1.22 12.89 3.67
CA ILE A 179 -0.99 13.81 4.81
C ILE A 179 -0.37 15.15 4.38
N ALA A 180 0.28 15.19 3.23
CA ALA A 180 0.82 16.43 2.65
C ALA A 180 -0.27 17.29 1.99
N GLY A 181 -1.46 16.73 1.75
CA GLY A 181 -2.60 17.41 1.17
C GLY A 181 -3.20 18.47 2.10
N GLY A 182 -3.95 19.41 1.53
CA GLY A 182 -4.62 20.47 2.26
C GLY A 182 -5.70 19.99 3.25
N LEU A 183 -6.19 18.76 3.10
CA LEU A 183 -7.18 18.13 3.98
C LEU A 183 -6.72 18.05 5.44
N PHE A 184 -5.40 17.95 5.68
CA PHE A 184 -4.81 17.88 7.02
C PHE A 184 -4.37 19.26 7.57
N GLY A 185 -4.96 20.34 7.09
CA GLY A 185 -4.66 21.71 7.52
C GLY A 185 -3.45 22.31 6.80
N LYS A 186 -2.79 23.28 7.44
CA LYS A 186 -1.60 23.90 6.85
C LYS A 186 -0.51 22.85 6.59
N PRO A 187 0.18 22.90 5.42
CA PRO A 187 1.22 21.95 5.10
C PRO A 187 2.25 21.75 6.21
N GLY A 188 2.50 20.51 6.57
CA GLY A 188 3.47 20.12 7.59
C GLY A 188 2.99 20.24 9.05
N VAL A 189 1.77 20.69 9.34
CA VAL A 189 1.26 20.72 10.72
C VAL A 189 1.03 19.31 11.23
N ALA A 190 0.28 18.48 10.49
CA ALA A 190 0.00 17.10 10.87
C ALA A 190 1.29 16.28 11.03
N THR A 191 2.26 16.39 10.11
CA THR A 191 3.54 15.68 10.18
C THR A 191 4.38 16.12 11.40
N ARG A 192 4.36 17.41 11.77
CA ARG A 192 5.02 17.87 13.00
C ARG A 192 4.36 17.32 14.26
N GLN A 193 3.02 17.27 14.29
CA GLN A 193 2.27 16.68 15.40
C GLN A 193 2.58 15.19 15.55
N LEU A 194 2.51 14.45 14.45
CA LEU A 194 2.88 13.03 14.43
C LEU A 194 4.28 12.83 15.02
N ARG A 195 5.29 13.52 14.51
CA ARG A 195 6.65 13.38 15.01
C ARG A 195 6.76 13.73 16.49
N ALA A 196 6.26 14.91 16.89
CA ALA A 196 6.39 15.41 18.25
C ALA A 196 5.76 14.46 19.28
N THR A 197 4.63 13.82 18.93
CA THR A 197 3.96 12.86 19.81
C THR A 197 4.65 11.52 19.80
N LEU A 198 4.91 10.95 18.62
CA LEU A 198 5.49 9.61 18.48
C LEU A 198 6.94 9.51 19.02
N GLN A 199 7.72 10.58 18.97
CA GLN A 199 9.04 10.61 19.62
C GLN A 199 8.99 10.43 21.15
N ARG A 200 7.82 10.63 21.77
CA ARG A 200 7.59 10.44 23.22
C ARG A 200 6.75 9.20 23.51
N SER A 201 6.54 8.35 22.52
CA SER A 201 5.67 7.19 22.59
C SER A 201 6.48 5.89 22.41
N PRO A 202 7.20 5.45 23.45
CA PRO A 202 8.10 4.31 23.36
C PRO A 202 7.39 2.98 23.06
N HIS A 203 6.08 2.88 23.34
CA HIS A 203 5.29 1.68 23.08
C HIS A 203 4.60 1.69 21.70
N VAL A 204 4.69 2.80 20.94
CA VAL A 204 4.06 2.91 19.61
C VAL A 204 5.09 2.85 18.50
N SER A 205 4.95 1.91 17.60
CA SER A 205 5.67 1.84 16.33
C SER A 205 4.75 2.20 15.16
N VAL A 206 5.30 2.80 14.10
CA VAL A 206 4.48 3.18 12.93
C VAL A 206 5.07 2.60 11.67
N LEU A 207 4.19 1.97 10.89
CA LEU A 207 4.42 1.52 9.52
C LEU A 207 3.75 2.52 8.58
N PHE A 208 4.55 3.23 7.80
CA PHE A 208 4.07 4.16 6.79
C PHE A 208 4.15 3.49 5.43
N ALA A 209 3.08 3.49 4.65
CA ALA A 209 3.10 3.08 3.25
C ALA A 209 2.58 4.19 2.34
N GLY A 210 3.13 4.25 1.13
CA GLY A 210 2.70 5.22 0.14
C GLY A 210 3.04 4.78 -1.29
N SER A 211 2.11 5.09 -2.20
CA SER A 211 2.20 4.70 -3.60
C SER A 211 2.99 5.69 -4.47
N MET A 212 3.30 6.87 -3.95
CA MET A 212 4.04 7.92 -4.64
C MET A 212 5.43 8.07 -3.98
N GLU A 213 6.38 7.26 -4.45
CA GLU A 213 7.71 7.14 -3.85
C GLU A 213 8.41 8.49 -3.67
N HIS A 214 8.34 9.38 -4.66
CA HIS A 214 8.95 10.69 -4.57
C HIS A 214 8.33 11.56 -3.46
N LEU A 215 6.99 11.53 -3.26
CA LEU A 215 6.34 12.26 -2.16
C LEU A 215 6.73 11.66 -0.81
N MET A 216 6.81 10.33 -0.71
CA MET A 216 7.31 9.68 0.50
C MET A 216 8.76 10.07 0.78
N ARG A 217 9.62 10.08 -0.23
CA ARG A 217 11.00 10.58 -0.07
C ARG A 217 11.03 12.04 0.34
N ASP A 218 10.17 12.89 -0.24
CA ASP A 218 10.08 14.32 0.11
C ASP A 218 9.60 14.55 1.55
N LEU A 219 8.80 13.65 2.11
CA LEU A 219 8.34 13.72 3.51
C LEU A 219 9.43 13.29 4.51
N PHE A 220 10.22 12.28 4.19
CA PHE A 220 11.13 11.63 5.12
C PHE A 220 12.63 11.89 4.89
N ALA A 221 13.06 12.22 3.68
CA ALA A 221 14.49 12.35 3.36
C ALA A 221 15.10 13.73 3.67
N PRO A 222 14.48 14.89 3.35
CA PRO A 222 15.10 16.20 3.55
C PRO A 222 15.23 16.53 5.04
N ARG A 223 16.39 17.04 5.45
CA ARG A 223 16.68 17.40 6.86
C ARG A 223 15.73 18.46 7.44
N GLU A 224 15.17 19.30 6.59
CA GLU A 224 14.25 20.37 6.96
C GLU A 224 12.80 19.87 7.16
N ARG A 225 12.51 18.63 6.80
CA ARG A 225 11.17 18.05 6.93
C ARG A 225 10.94 17.48 8.33
N ALA A 226 9.71 17.61 8.79
CA ALA A 226 9.34 17.13 10.12
C ALA A 226 9.64 15.65 10.36
N LEU A 227 9.46 14.79 9.35
CA LEU A 227 9.67 13.34 9.47
C LEU A 227 11.07 12.89 9.00
N SER A 228 12.02 13.81 8.85
CA SER A 228 13.39 13.44 8.46
C SER A 228 13.97 12.39 9.41
N GLN A 229 14.44 11.29 8.85
CA GLN A 229 15.04 10.17 9.59
C GLN A 229 14.13 9.55 10.66
N PHE A 230 12.80 9.73 10.53
CA PHE A 230 11.84 9.24 11.51
C PHE A 230 11.46 7.76 11.32
N GLY A 231 11.79 7.15 10.19
CA GLY A 231 11.57 5.73 9.92
C GLY A 231 12.64 5.17 8.99
N ALA A 232 12.91 3.88 9.12
CA ALA A 232 13.77 3.16 8.22
C ALA A 232 13.05 2.89 6.90
N PHE A 233 13.67 3.26 5.78
CA PHE A 233 13.12 2.95 4.47
C PHE A 233 13.28 1.47 4.15
N HIS A 234 12.18 0.83 3.80
CA HIS A 234 12.12 -0.51 3.24
C HIS A 234 11.63 -0.44 1.80
N GLU A 235 12.51 -0.74 0.85
CA GLU A 235 12.22 -0.69 -0.58
C GLU A 235 11.74 -2.07 -1.05
N LEU A 236 10.51 -2.14 -1.55
CA LEU A 236 9.99 -3.35 -2.17
C LEU A 236 10.55 -3.50 -3.60
N ARG A 237 11.55 -4.34 -3.75
CA ARG A 237 12.13 -4.67 -5.05
C ARG A 237 11.19 -5.54 -5.89
N PRO A 238 11.38 -5.61 -7.21
CA PRO A 238 10.70 -6.62 -8.03
C PRO A 238 10.89 -8.01 -7.45
N ILE A 239 9.83 -8.83 -7.46
CA ILE A 239 9.91 -10.20 -6.95
C ILE A 239 10.82 -11.02 -7.85
N PRO A 240 11.78 -11.78 -7.28
CA PRO A 240 12.70 -12.59 -8.05
C PRO A 240 12.01 -13.61 -8.97
N ALA A 241 12.58 -13.86 -10.14
CA ALA A 241 12.03 -14.81 -11.10
C ALA A 241 11.93 -16.24 -10.51
N ALA A 242 12.84 -16.62 -9.63
CA ALA A 242 12.81 -17.92 -8.96
C ALA A 242 11.56 -18.09 -8.10
N ASP A 243 11.19 -17.06 -7.33
CA ASP A 243 10.01 -17.08 -6.47
C ASP A 243 8.72 -17.11 -7.29
N TRP A 244 8.69 -16.35 -8.40
CA TRP A 244 7.58 -16.42 -9.35
C TRP A 244 7.40 -17.80 -9.93
N ARG A 245 8.50 -18.45 -10.39
CA ARG A 245 8.44 -19.81 -10.93
C ARG A 245 7.88 -20.80 -9.92
N ALA A 246 8.40 -20.75 -8.70
CA ALA A 246 7.94 -21.63 -7.62
C ALA A 246 6.47 -21.36 -7.26
N GLY A 247 6.10 -20.11 -7.07
CA GLY A 247 4.76 -19.73 -6.69
C GLY A 247 3.70 -20.02 -7.74
N ILE A 248 3.98 -19.78 -9.03
CA ILE A 248 3.05 -20.09 -10.11
C ILE A 248 2.83 -21.60 -10.22
N ARG A 249 3.91 -22.41 -10.16
CA ARG A 249 3.77 -23.89 -10.19
C ARG A 249 2.95 -24.38 -9.00
N ALA A 250 3.24 -23.93 -7.80
CA ALA A 250 2.52 -24.33 -6.58
C ALA A 250 1.02 -24.03 -6.70
N ARG A 251 0.65 -22.86 -7.20
CA ARG A 251 -0.76 -22.45 -7.36
C ARG A 251 -1.48 -23.23 -8.46
N LEU A 252 -0.83 -23.45 -9.60
CA LEU A 252 -1.40 -24.29 -10.67
C LEU A 252 -1.63 -25.72 -10.20
N ALA A 253 -0.74 -26.27 -9.38
CA ALA A 253 -0.88 -27.61 -8.81
C ALA A 253 -2.13 -27.76 -7.92
N LEU A 254 -2.61 -26.69 -7.25
CA LEU A 254 -3.86 -26.72 -6.49
C LEU A 254 -5.08 -27.09 -7.36
N ASP A 255 -5.10 -26.67 -8.63
CA ASP A 255 -6.14 -27.06 -9.60
C ASP A 255 -5.69 -28.20 -10.54
N ARG A 256 -4.65 -28.96 -10.14
CA ARG A 256 -4.10 -30.07 -10.93
C ARG A 256 -3.65 -29.67 -12.33
N CYS A 257 -3.19 -28.42 -12.47
CA CYS A 257 -2.61 -27.91 -13.71
C CYS A 257 -1.08 -27.87 -13.61
N THR A 258 -0.41 -27.97 -14.74
CA THR A 258 1.03 -27.86 -14.90
C THR A 258 1.37 -26.81 -15.96
N ILE A 259 2.59 -26.31 -15.95
CA ILE A 259 3.09 -25.37 -16.96
C ILE A 259 4.44 -25.84 -17.48
N GLU A 260 4.66 -25.75 -18.79
CA GLU A 260 5.95 -26.05 -19.42
C GLU A 260 7.01 -25.03 -18.97
N ASP A 261 8.25 -25.48 -18.82
CA ASP A 261 9.34 -24.64 -18.34
C ASP A 261 9.55 -23.40 -19.22
N SER A 262 9.56 -23.57 -20.52
CA SER A 262 9.69 -22.46 -21.49
C SER A 262 8.51 -21.48 -21.42
N ALA A 263 7.30 -21.98 -21.22
CA ALA A 263 6.10 -21.18 -21.06
C ALA A 263 6.13 -20.37 -19.74
N LEU A 264 6.59 -21.00 -18.67
CA LEU A 264 6.75 -20.35 -17.36
C LEU A 264 7.83 -19.26 -17.40
N GLU A 265 9.01 -19.55 -17.99
CA GLU A 265 10.04 -18.52 -18.19
C GLU A 265 9.49 -17.32 -18.96
N ARG A 266 8.77 -17.59 -20.06
CA ARG A 266 8.16 -16.54 -20.85
C ARG A 266 7.12 -15.71 -20.07
N LEU A 267 6.28 -16.35 -19.26
CA LEU A 267 5.30 -15.66 -18.42
C LEU A 267 5.99 -14.75 -17.41
N VAL A 268 7.03 -15.25 -16.74
CA VAL A 268 7.79 -14.49 -15.73
C VAL A 268 8.54 -13.32 -16.37
N GLU A 269 9.16 -13.52 -17.54
CA GLU A 269 9.77 -12.44 -18.33
C GLU A 269 8.77 -11.34 -18.70
N LEU A 270 7.55 -11.71 -19.12
CA LEU A 270 6.49 -10.76 -19.48
C LEU A 270 6.02 -9.94 -18.29
N GLY A 271 6.03 -10.52 -17.09
CA GLY A 271 5.64 -9.88 -15.84
C GLY A 271 6.72 -8.98 -15.21
N GLU A 272 8.00 -9.17 -15.58
CA GLU A 272 9.16 -8.38 -15.14
C GLU A 272 9.27 -8.23 -13.61
N GLY A 273 8.85 -9.25 -12.87
CA GLY A 273 8.82 -9.20 -11.40
C GLY A 273 7.74 -8.29 -10.81
N HIS A 274 6.90 -7.68 -11.64
CA HIS A 274 5.80 -6.82 -11.20
C HIS A 274 4.61 -7.67 -10.72
N PRO A 275 4.21 -7.60 -9.41
CA PRO A 275 3.23 -8.53 -8.85
C PRO A 275 1.93 -8.61 -9.63
N ARG A 276 1.28 -7.47 -9.84
CA ARG A 276 -0.02 -7.46 -10.51
C ARG A 276 0.04 -7.91 -11.97
N ALA A 277 1.07 -7.52 -12.72
CA ALA A 277 1.22 -7.94 -14.12
C ALA A 277 1.44 -9.45 -14.23
N THR A 278 2.33 -10.00 -13.40
CA THR A 278 2.62 -11.45 -13.39
C THR A 278 1.39 -12.26 -12.96
N MET A 279 0.68 -11.82 -11.92
CA MET A 279 -0.55 -12.47 -11.47
C MET A 279 -1.65 -12.43 -12.53
N LEU A 280 -1.84 -11.30 -13.21
CA LEU A 280 -2.83 -11.17 -14.29
C LEU A 280 -2.50 -12.09 -15.47
N LEU A 281 -1.24 -12.16 -15.87
CA LEU A 281 -0.79 -13.09 -16.93
C LEU A 281 -1.06 -14.54 -16.54
N ALA A 282 -0.72 -14.93 -15.31
CA ALA A 282 -0.96 -16.28 -14.81
C ALA A 282 -2.47 -16.60 -14.69
N GLN A 283 -3.27 -15.63 -14.25
CA GLN A 283 -4.73 -15.74 -14.18
C GLN A 283 -5.34 -15.98 -15.57
N GLN A 284 -4.95 -15.19 -16.56
CA GLN A 284 -5.45 -15.33 -17.93
C GLN A 284 -4.97 -16.66 -18.57
N ALA A 285 -3.73 -17.06 -18.31
CA ALA A 285 -3.21 -18.34 -18.81
C ALA A 285 -4.00 -19.53 -18.23
N HIS A 286 -4.28 -19.51 -16.93
CA HIS A 286 -5.10 -20.53 -16.28
C HIS A 286 -6.55 -20.50 -16.79
N LEU A 287 -7.15 -19.33 -16.98
CA LEU A 287 -8.50 -19.17 -17.50
C LEU A 287 -8.63 -19.78 -18.91
N ILE A 288 -7.67 -19.50 -19.80
CA ILE A 288 -7.64 -20.03 -21.16
C ILE A 288 -7.48 -21.55 -21.13
N ALA A 289 -6.53 -22.08 -20.36
CA ALA A 289 -6.32 -23.50 -20.22
C ALA A 289 -7.59 -24.24 -19.77
N ARG A 290 -8.32 -23.66 -18.81
CA ARG A 290 -9.62 -24.21 -18.34
C ARG A 290 -10.69 -24.18 -19.42
N ALA A 291 -10.80 -23.09 -20.17
CA ALA A 291 -11.75 -22.95 -21.26
C ALA A 291 -11.50 -23.99 -22.36
N GLU A 292 -10.23 -24.31 -22.63
CA GLU A 292 -9.81 -25.33 -23.59
C GLU A 292 -9.75 -26.76 -22.99
N LEU A 293 -10.18 -26.94 -21.75
CA LEU A 293 -10.14 -28.21 -21.00
C LEU A 293 -8.72 -28.81 -20.93
N ARG A 294 -7.70 -27.97 -20.95
CA ARG A 294 -6.28 -28.36 -20.86
C ARG A 294 -5.78 -28.30 -19.43
N ARG A 295 -4.94 -29.25 -19.05
CA ARG A 295 -4.28 -29.31 -17.74
C ARG A 295 -2.79 -28.89 -17.81
N ARG A 296 -2.24 -28.75 -19.01
CA ARG A 296 -0.88 -28.34 -19.25
C ARG A 296 -0.86 -27.03 -20.04
N LEU A 297 -0.25 -26.02 -19.46
CA LEU A 297 -0.08 -24.70 -20.05
C LEU A 297 1.23 -24.70 -20.88
N ASP A 298 1.15 -24.31 -22.13
CA ASP A 298 2.27 -24.20 -23.07
C ASP A 298 2.49 -22.74 -23.50
N GLY A 299 3.48 -22.53 -24.36
CA GLY A 299 3.81 -21.20 -24.89
C GLY A 299 2.68 -20.53 -25.66
N ALA A 300 1.81 -21.30 -26.34
CA ALA A 300 0.66 -20.74 -27.06
C ALA A 300 -0.38 -20.15 -26.08
N ILE A 301 -0.66 -20.85 -24.99
CA ILE A 301 -1.54 -20.35 -23.91
C ILE A 301 -0.97 -19.06 -23.30
N VAL A 302 0.34 -19.00 -23.04
CA VAL A 302 0.97 -17.78 -22.47
C VAL A 302 0.90 -16.62 -23.48
N ALA A 303 1.08 -16.87 -24.76
CA ALA A 303 0.92 -15.83 -25.79
C ALA A 303 -0.53 -15.32 -25.86
N ALA A 304 -1.51 -16.21 -25.82
CA ALA A 304 -2.93 -15.84 -25.76
C ALA A 304 -3.28 -15.10 -24.45
N ALA A 305 -2.68 -15.50 -23.33
CA ALA A 305 -2.85 -14.84 -22.04
C ALA A 305 -2.34 -13.40 -22.04
N LEU A 306 -1.23 -13.09 -22.73
CA LEU A 306 -0.78 -11.71 -22.90
C LEU A 306 -1.82 -10.87 -23.63
N VAL A 307 -2.38 -11.37 -24.73
CA VAL A 307 -3.42 -10.66 -25.49
C VAL A 307 -4.67 -10.44 -24.61
N ALA A 308 -5.07 -11.46 -23.86
CA ALA A 308 -6.21 -11.36 -22.95
C ALA A 308 -5.96 -10.36 -21.80
N ALA A 309 -4.77 -10.35 -21.20
CA ALA A 309 -4.37 -9.40 -20.15
C ALA A 309 -4.36 -7.96 -20.69
N MET A 310 -3.84 -7.72 -21.89
CA MET A 310 -3.86 -6.41 -22.54
C MET A 310 -5.28 -5.92 -22.81
N ARG A 311 -6.18 -6.83 -23.21
CA ARG A 311 -7.61 -6.51 -23.37
C ARG A 311 -8.29 -6.17 -22.05
N ALA A 312 -8.02 -6.94 -20.99
CA ALA A 312 -8.59 -6.71 -19.66
C ALA A 312 -8.17 -5.34 -19.08
N GLU A 313 -6.94 -4.91 -19.35
CA GLU A 313 -6.42 -3.62 -18.87
C GLU A 313 -6.69 -2.45 -19.83
N ARG A 314 -7.30 -2.69 -20.99
CA ARG A 314 -7.45 -1.67 -22.04
C ARG A 314 -8.08 -0.37 -21.53
N LEU A 315 -9.23 -0.44 -20.85
CA LEU A 315 -9.90 0.73 -20.33
C LEU A 315 -9.03 1.53 -19.34
N LYS A 316 -8.31 0.84 -18.47
CA LYS A 316 -7.39 1.47 -17.51
C LYS A 316 -6.20 2.12 -18.23
N HIS A 317 -5.69 1.49 -19.29
CA HIS A 317 -4.61 2.05 -20.11
C HIS A 317 -5.08 3.30 -20.88
N GLU A 318 -6.29 3.29 -21.43
CA GLU A 318 -6.90 4.44 -22.08
C GLU A 318 -7.09 5.62 -21.11
N GLN A 319 -7.62 5.38 -19.91
CA GLN A 319 -7.73 6.39 -18.86
C GLN A 319 -6.36 6.93 -18.42
N THR A 320 -5.36 6.04 -18.31
CA THR A 320 -3.99 6.45 -18.00
C THR A 320 -3.40 7.29 -19.12
N LEU A 321 -3.67 6.97 -20.39
CA LEU A 321 -3.23 7.75 -21.55
C LEU A 321 -3.86 9.16 -21.54
N GLU A 322 -5.14 9.29 -21.21
CA GLU A 322 -5.79 10.60 -21.06
C GLU A 322 -5.13 11.42 -19.94
N ARG A 323 -4.86 10.77 -18.80
CA ARG A 323 -4.10 11.41 -17.71
C ARG A 323 -2.70 11.83 -18.14
N ILE A 324 -2.00 11.02 -18.94
CA ILE A 324 -0.69 11.39 -19.53
C ILE A 324 -0.84 12.66 -20.38
N ARG A 325 -1.85 12.70 -21.25
CA ARG A 325 -2.12 13.84 -22.12
C ARG A 325 -2.42 15.14 -21.36
N SER A 326 -3.12 15.04 -20.23
CA SER A 326 -3.45 16.21 -19.40
C SER A 326 -2.23 16.83 -18.69
N ILE A 327 -1.13 16.09 -18.50
CA ILE A 327 0.09 16.59 -17.84
C ILE A 327 0.76 17.68 -18.69
N SER A 328 0.98 17.41 -19.95
CA SER A 328 1.52 18.37 -20.93
C SER A 328 1.46 17.83 -22.35
N ARG A 329 1.56 18.73 -23.35
CA ARG A 329 1.64 18.34 -24.77
C ARG A 329 2.82 17.41 -25.12
N TYR A 330 3.84 17.33 -24.27
CA TYR A 330 5.02 16.47 -24.50
C TYR A 330 4.93 15.13 -23.73
N ALA A 331 4.02 15.01 -22.79
CA ALA A 331 4.00 13.89 -21.86
C ALA A 331 3.77 12.55 -22.56
N GLN A 332 2.83 12.48 -23.50
CA GLN A 332 2.57 11.24 -24.25
C GLN A 332 3.80 10.81 -25.05
N ARG A 333 4.42 11.74 -25.80
CA ARG A 333 5.63 11.46 -26.59
C ARG A 333 6.75 10.94 -25.70
N LEU A 334 6.97 11.57 -24.54
CA LEU A 334 8.00 11.15 -23.59
C LEU A 334 7.70 9.80 -22.98
N ALA A 335 6.46 9.53 -22.58
CA ALA A 335 6.04 8.22 -22.06
C ALA A 335 6.26 7.10 -23.10
N GLN A 336 5.92 7.35 -24.38
CA GLN A 336 6.18 6.42 -25.49
C GLN A 336 7.69 6.20 -25.71
N ARG A 337 8.50 7.26 -25.64
CA ARG A 337 9.97 7.15 -25.76
C ARG A 337 10.59 6.37 -24.61
N VAL A 338 10.11 6.57 -23.39
CA VAL A 338 10.51 5.76 -22.25
C VAL A 338 10.12 4.29 -22.47
N ALA A 339 8.91 4.05 -22.98
CA ALA A 339 8.41 2.70 -23.22
C ALA A 339 9.20 1.94 -24.29
N THR A 340 9.66 2.65 -25.32
CA THR A 340 10.39 2.07 -26.48
C THR A 340 11.91 2.16 -26.37
N GLY A 341 12.45 2.85 -25.35
CA GLY A 341 13.88 3.11 -25.22
C GLY A 341 14.44 4.14 -26.24
N ALA A 342 13.56 4.92 -26.88
CA ALA A 342 13.96 5.93 -27.85
C ALA A 342 14.64 7.14 -27.20
N ARG A 343 15.32 7.98 -28.00
CA ARG A 343 15.99 9.19 -27.51
C ARG A 343 15.01 10.17 -26.87
N LEU A 344 15.11 10.34 -25.56
CA LEU A 344 14.16 11.10 -24.75
C LEU A 344 13.99 12.57 -25.18
N TYR A 345 15.07 13.25 -25.41
CA TYR A 345 15.09 14.71 -25.57
C TYR A 345 15.05 15.18 -27.04
N GLU A 346 14.99 14.27 -28.01
CA GLU A 346 15.02 14.62 -29.42
C GLU A 346 13.79 15.48 -29.81
N GLY A 347 14.06 16.68 -30.37
CA GLY A 347 13.01 17.62 -30.78
C GLY A 347 12.16 18.20 -29.63
N ILE A 348 12.62 18.09 -28.38
CA ILE A 348 11.98 18.70 -27.22
C ILE A 348 13.02 19.45 -26.40
N ALA A 349 12.75 20.74 -26.13
CA ALA A 349 13.65 21.53 -25.29
C ALA A 349 13.85 20.86 -23.93
N PRO A 350 15.09 20.74 -23.40
CA PRO A 350 15.39 19.99 -22.16
C PRO A 350 14.54 20.42 -20.95
N GLN A 351 14.22 21.70 -20.83
CA GLN A 351 13.39 22.23 -19.75
C GLN A 351 11.96 21.69 -19.83
N ASN A 352 11.36 21.64 -21.04
CA ASN A 352 10.02 21.12 -21.25
C ASN A 352 9.97 19.61 -21.01
N ALA A 353 10.99 18.88 -21.47
CA ALA A 353 11.09 17.45 -21.25
C ALA A 353 11.22 17.12 -19.74
N ARG A 354 12.07 17.85 -19.00
CA ARG A 354 12.22 17.67 -17.54
C ARG A 354 10.91 17.95 -16.80
N ARG A 355 10.18 19.01 -17.18
CA ARG A 355 8.86 19.32 -16.57
C ARG A 355 7.85 18.20 -16.83
N ALA A 356 7.75 17.72 -18.06
CA ALA A 356 6.83 16.66 -18.42
C ALA A 356 7.20 15.30 -17.77
N LEU A 357 8.50 14.95 -17.74
CA LEU A 357 8.96 13.75 -17.03
C LEU A 357 8.70 13.82 -15.53
N ARG A 358 8.85 15.00 -14.92
CA ARG A 358 8.46 15.21 -13.52
C ARG A 358 6.97 14.97 -13.34
N GLY A 359 6.10 15.56 -14.17
CA GLY A 359 4.66 15.32 -14.10
C GLY A 359 4.28 13.86 -14.31
N LEU A 360 4.94 13.14 -15.22
CA LEU A 360 4.74 11.70 -15.42
C LEU A 360 5.15 10.89 -14.18
N ARG A 361 6.24 11.28 -13.50
CA ARG A 361 6.68 10.68 -12.25
C ARG A 361 5.71 10.97 -11.12
N ASP A 362 5.28 12.22 -10.98
CA ASP A 362 4.31 12.65 -9.98
C ASP A 362 2.95 11.95 -10.16
N ALA A 363 2.62 11.58 -11.40
CA ALA A 363 1.48 10.73 -11.72
C ALA A 363 1.70 9.23 -11.47
N GLY A 364 2.92 8.79 -11.09
CA GLY A 364 3.26 7.39 -10.85
C GLY A 364 3.28 6.54 -12.13
N ILE A 365 3.59 7.13 -13.27
CA ILE A 365 3.61 6.45 -14.59
C ILE A 365 5.02 6.01 -14.95
N VAL A 366 6.01 6.88 -14.71
CA VAL A 366 7.43 6.59 -14.95
C VAL A 366 8.23 6.87 -13.69
N ASP A 367 9.40 6.24 -13.58
CA ASP A 367 10.39 6.60 -12.58
C ASP A 367 11.80 6.55 -13.13
N GLN A 368 12.75 7.11 -12.37
CA GLN A 368 14.17 7.08 -12.71
C GLN A 368 14.76 5.71 -12.36
N THR A 369 15.51 5.16 -13.30
CA THR A 369 16.37 4.01 -13.00
C THR A 369 17.63 4.50 -12.28
N GLY A 370 18.29 3.62 -11.50
CA GLY A 370 19.57 3.95 -10.85
C GLY A 370 20.72 4.33 -11.82
N ARG A 371 20.51 4.21 -13.13
CA ARG A 371 21.43 4.66 -14.17
C ARG A 371 21.21 6.14 -14.48
N ARG A 372 22.30 6.91 -14.61
CA ARG A 372 22.26 8.35 -14.89
C ARG A 372 21.40 8.64 -16.13
N GLY A 373 20.27 9.35 -15.94
CA GLY A 373 19.35 9.74 -17.03
C GLY A 373 18.43 8.64 -17.54
N GLY A 374 18.42 7.46 -16.94
CA GLY A 374 17.50 6.37 -17.29
C GLY A 374 16.10 6.58 -16.71
N TRP A 375 15.09 6.22 -17.51
CA TRP A 375 13.69 6.24 -17.13
C TRP A 375 13.02 4.93 -17.49
N ILE A 376 12.03 4.51 -16.71
CA ILE A 376 11.25 3.31 -16.95
C ILE A 376 9.77 3.60 -16.76
N VAL A 377 8.91 2.99 -17.56
CA VAL A 377 7.46 2.91 -17.28
C VAL A 377 7.26 1.84 -16.22
N LEU A 378 6.61 2.19 -15.12
CA LEU A 378 6.51 1.35 -13.93
C LEU A 378 5.67 0.09 -14.12
N ASP A 379 4.60 0.17 -14.92
CA ASP A 379 3.73 -0.98 -15.22
C ASP A 379 4.15 -1.63 -16.55
N PRO A 380 4.58 -2.91 -16.57
CA PRO A 380 5.03 -3.59 -17.78
C PRO A 380 3.95 -3.70 -18.87
N LEU A 381 2.67 -3.84 -18.49
CA LEU A 381 1.57 -3.92 -19.46
C LEU A 381 1.26 -2.56 -20.06
N LEU A 382 1.27 -1.50 -19.24
CA LEU A 382 1.16 -0.13 -19.74
C LEU A 382 2.34 0.23 -20.67
N ARG A 383 3.55 -0.22 -20.35
CA ARG A 383 4.71 -0.01 -21.21
C ARG A 383 4.49 -0.61 -22.59
N ARG A 384 3.99 -1.84 -22.68
CA ARG A 384 3.65 -2.50 -23.95
C ARG A 384 2.57 -1.73 -24.69
N TYR A 385 1.50 -1.36 -24.00
CA TYR A 385 0.42 -0.56 -24.58
C TYR A 385 0.94 0.75 -25.19
N LEU A 386 1.79 1.49 -24.47
CA LEU A 386 2.37 2.75 -24.96
C LEU A 386 3.30 2.54 -26.16
N ALA A 387 4.02 1.41 -26.21
CA ALA A 387 4.93 1.07 -27.31
C ALA A 387 4.19 0.68 -28.59
N GLU A 388 2.97 0.13 -28.49
CA GLU A 388 2.13 -0.27 -29.62
C GLU A 388 1.35 0.93 -30.22
N LEU A 389 1.22 2.03 -29.49
CA LEU A 389 0.52 3.23 -30.00
C LEU A 389 1.31 3.92 -31.13
N PRO A 390 0.62 4.53 -32.09
CA PRO A 390 1.28 5.39 -33.10
C PRO A 390 2.12 6.46 -32.41
N LEU A 391 3.36 6.65 -32.88
CA LEU A 391 4.24 7.67 -32.33
C LEU A 391 3.67 9.06 -32.57
N VAL A 392 3.50 9.82 -31.50
CA VAL A 392 3.12 11.24 -31.57
C VAL A 392 4.34 12.03 -32.09
N ARG A 393 4.17 12.70 -33.21
CA ARG A 393 5.20 13.56 -33.85
C ARG A 393 5.41 14.88 -33.13
#